data_e6135b89435bab46d2b32be12d36b9d3
#
_entry.id   e6135b89435bab46d2b32be12d36b9d3
#
_cell.length_a   1.000
_cell.length_b   1.000
_cell.length_c   1.000
_cell.angle_alpha   90.00
_cell.angle_beta   90.00
_cell.angle_gamma   90.00
#
_symmetry.space_group_name_H-M   'P 1'
#
loop_
_entity.id
_entity.type
_entity.pdbx_description
1 polymer ?
#
loop_
_entity_poly.entity_id
_entity_poly.type
_entity_poly.pdbx_seq_one_letter_code
_entity_poly.pdbx_strand_id
1 'polypeptide(L)'
;MLITDEIYMKRCIQLARNGMMNAQPNPMVGAVIVHDGKIIGEGYHVCCGKGHAEVNACASVSKENENLLKESTIYVSLEPCSHYGKTPPCADLLVSKGFKRCVIGCQDPFAEVQGRGIQKLRDAGIEVTVGVLEEECKRLNNRFMTYHGKHRPFVTLKWAESADGYIDGHISNAYTQMLCHKRRAEHQAILVGRHTFEKDHPSLNTRVWYGHSPKPYVVSSHSLEIPGNFNLLNSEDIPCILNKLYKDSIQTVLVEGGAKLLQSFMDSGLWDECYVEKGSSIISGSVKAPVLSTDAHLVSVEHCFGQQVSKYLNKK
;
A
#
# COMPACT_ATOMS: atom_id res chain seq x y z
N MET A 1 27.89 0.28 -7.52
CA MET A 1 26.88 -0.42 -6.71
C MET A 1 27.17 -1.91 -6.82
N LEU A 2 27.40 -2.59 -5.72
CA LEU A 2 27.79 -4.01 -5.75
C LEU A 2 26.51 -4.85 -5.86
N ILE A 3 26.50 -5.88 -6.70
CA ILE A 3 25.41 -6.87 -6.83
C ILE A 3 24.99 -7.41 -5.44
N THR A 4 25.93 -7.45 -4.51
CA THR A 4 25.73 -7.88 -3.12
C THR A 4 24.75 -6.98 -2.35
N ASP A 5 24.77 -5.64 -2.52
CA ASP A 5 23.85 -4.73 -1.83
C ASP A 5 22.40 -4.94 -2.28
N GLU A 6 22.20 -5.24 -3.58
CA GLU A 6 20.88 -5.53 -4.11
C GLU A 6 20.28 -6.82 -3.53
N ILE A 7 21.10 -7.85 -3.28
CA ILE A 7 20.64 -9.12 -2.69
C ILE A 7 20.06 -8.86 -1.29
N TYR A 8 20.75 -8.13 -0.44
CA TYR A 8 20.30 -7.84 0.91
C TYR A 8 19.12 -6.84 0.91
N MET A 9 19.11 -5.89 -0.01
CA MET A 9 17.96 -4.99 -0.17
C MET A 9 16.70 -5.74 -0.67
N LYS A 10 16.83 -6.71 -1.57
CA LYS A 10 15.72 -7.61 -1.94
C LYS A 10 15.18 -8.36 -0.72
N ARG A 11 16.08 -8.79 0.18
CA ARG A 11 15.66 -9.43 1.44
C ARG A 11 14.90 -8.46 2.34
N CYS A 12 15.33 -7.20 2.46
CA CYS A 12 14.58 -6.16 3.17
C CYS A 12 13.17 -5.99 2.60
N ILE A 13 13.03 -5.93 1.27
CA ILE A 13 11.74 -5.82 0.60
C ILE A 13 10.84 -7.04 0.87
N GLN A 14 11.39 -8.26 0.87
CA GLN A 14 10.65 -9.48 1.22
C GLN A 14 10.12 -9.43 2.65
N LEU A 15 10.97 -9.06 3.61
CA LEU A 15 10.59 -8.93 5.02
C LEU A 15 9.50 -7.87 5.21
N ALA A 16 9.66 -6.69 4.59
CA ALA A 16 8.72 -5.59 4.69
C ALA A 16 7.28 -5.96 4.29
N ARG A 17 7.11 -6.81 3.27
CA ARG A 17 5.78 -7.27 2.80
C ARG A 17 4.96 -7.98 3.88
N ASN A 18 5.59 -8.57 4.89
CA ASN A 18 4.90 -9.19 6.02
C ASN A 18 4.12 -8.17 6.87
N GLY A 19 4.48 -6.88 6.80
CA GLY A 19 3.80 -5.78 7.48
C GLY A 19 2.52 -5.28 6.79
N MET A 20 2.18 -5.77 5.60
CA MET A 20 1.12 -5.21 4.74
C MET A 20 -0.22 -5.01 5.46
N MET A 21 -0.63 -5.93 6.32
CA MET A 21 -1.94 -5.92 6.99
C MET A 21 -1.98 -5.05 8.25
N ASN A 22 -0.83 -4.80 8.89
CA ASN A 22 -0.79 -4.23 10.24
C ASN A 22 0.11 -3.01 10.38
N ALA A 23 0.99 -2.72 9.41
CA ALA A 23 1.89 -1.58 9.46
C ALA A 23 1.15 -0.24 9.32
N GLN A 24 0.08 -0.20 8.53
CA GLN A 24 -0.69 1.03 8.29
C GLN A 24 -1.14 1.71 9.61
N PRO A 25 -1.07 3.04 9.71
CA PRO A 25 -0.73 4.03 8.67
C PRO A 25 0.77 4.18 8.37
N ASN A 26 1.66 3.48 9.09
CA ASN A 26 3.10 3.51 8.87
C ASN A 26 3.48 2.75 7.57
N PRO A 27 4.63 3.09 6.96
CA PRO A 27 5.14 2.36 5.80
C PRO A 27 5.58 0.95 6.16
N MET A 28 5.56 0.07 5.17
CA MET A 28 6.19 -1.25 5.25
C MET A 28 7.70 -1.09 5.15
N VAL A 29 8.42 -1.47 6.21
CA VAL A 29 9.89 -1.39 6.24
C VAL A 29 10.46 -2.75 6.63
N GLY A 30 11.56 -3.13 5.99
CA GLY A 30 12.35 -4.29 6.35
C GLY A 30 13.80 -3.89 6.54
N ALA A 31 14.49 -4.56 7.45
CA ALA A 31 15.89 -4.34 7.75
C ALA A 31 16.65 -5.65 7.87
N VAL A 32 17.90 -5.66 7.40
CA VAL A 32 18.82 -6.81 7.44
C VAL A 32 20.17 -6.34 7.91
N ILE A 33 20.79 -7.07 8.86
CA ILE A 33 22.11 -6.79 9.39
C ILE A 33 23.07 -7.86 8.88
N VAL A 34 24.19 -7.43 8.27
CA VAL A 34 25.16 -8.30 7.62
C VAL A 34 26.55 -8.05 8.18
N HIS A 35 27.23 -9.12 8.57
CA HIS A 35 28.63 -9.15 8.95
C HIS A 35 29.37 -10.20 8.12
N ASP A 36 30.46 -9.83 7.47
CA ASP A 36 31.27 -10.70 6.60
C ASP A 36 30.46 -11.57 5.63
N GLY A 37 29.48 -10.95 4.94
CA GLY A 37 28.61 -11.62 3.97
C GLY A 37 27.51 -12.50 4.59
N LYS A 38 27.46 -12.64 5.92
CA LYS A 38 26.47 -13.44 6.64
C LYS A 38 25.41 -12.53 7.27
N ILE A 39 24.14 -12.86 7.08
CA ILE A 39 23.02 -12.22 7.80
C ILE A 39 23.08 -12.65 9.26
N ILE A 40 23.19 -11.70 10.19
CA ILE A 40 23.21 -11.91 11.63
C ILE A 40 21.98 -11.38 12.34
N GLY A 41 21.14 -10.57 11.65
CA GLY A 41 19.87 -10.07 12.17
C GLY A 41 18.93 -9.64 11.06
N GLU A 42 17.63 -9.83 11.27
CA GLU A 42 16.57 -9.47 10.34
C GLU A 42 15.34 -8.94 11.09
N GLY A 43 14.65 -7.97 10.51
CA GLY A 43 13.43 -7.44 11.08
C GLY A 43 12.55 -6.73 10.05
N TYR A 44 11.30 -6.54 10.41
CA TYR A 44 10.38 -5.73 9.64
C TYR A 44 9.43 -4.98 10.60
N HIS A 45 8.77 -3.93 10.12
CA HIS A 45 7.76 -3.23 10.90
C HIS A 45 6.48 -4.06 10.96
N VAL A 46 6.26 -4.72 12.10
CA VAL A 46 5.20 -5.72 12.28
C VAL A 46 3.81 -5.06 12.37
N CYS A 47 3.71 -3.96 13.13
CA CYS A 47 2.43 -3.31 13.43
C CYS A 47 2.66 -1.87 13.87
N CYS A 48 1.75 -0.98 13.49
CA CYS A 48 1.75 0.41 13.94
C CYS A 48 1.80 0.51 15.46
N GLY A 49 2.68 1.37 15.99
CA GLY A 49 2.91 1.56 17.43
C GLY A 49 3.85 0.55 18.09
N LYS A 50 4.39 -0.40 17.35
CA LYS A 50 5.44 -1.33 17.77
C LYS A 50 6.80 -0.93 17.20
N GLY A 51 7.86 -1.69 17.54
CA GLY A 51 9.22 -1.45 17.05
C GLY A 51 9.30 -1.37 15.52
N HIS A 52 10.10 -0.45 15.02
CA HIS A 52 10.39 -0.34 13.60
C HIS A 52 11.30 -1.50 13.14
N ALA A 53 11.51 -1.62 11.84
CA ALA A 53 12.29 -2.72 11.25
C ALA A 53 13.70 -2.80 11.81
N GLU A 54 14.36 -1.66 12.00
CA GLU A 54 15.71 -1.56 12.53
C GLU A 54 15.79 -2.03 13.98
N VAL A 55 14.80 -1.66 14.81
CA VAL A 55 14.68 -2.12 16.20
C VAL A 55 14.54 -3.63 16.24
N ASN A 56 13.66 -4.18 15.40
CA ASN A 56 13.39 -5.62 15.34
C ASN A 56 14.59 -6.38 14.78
N ALA A 57 15.30 -5.83 13.77
CA ALA A 57 16.53 -6.41 13.25
C ALA A 57 17.63 -6.47 14.31
N CYS A 58 17.87 -5.38 15.05
CA CYS A 58 18.82 -5.37 16.15
C CYS A 58 18.44 -6.35 17.26
N ALA A 59 17.15 -6.44 17.60
CA ALA A 59 16.67 -7.37 18.63
C ALA A 59 16.78 -8.85 18.23
N SER A 60 16.84 -9.16 16.94
CA SER A 60 17.00 -10.52 16.44
C SER A 60 18.44 -11.03 16.44
N VAL A 61 19.42 -10.14 16.65
CA VAL A 61 20.84 -10.51 16.72
C VAL A 61 21.09 -11.30 18.01
N SER A 62 21.75 -12.46 17.90
CA SER A 62 22.11 -13.25 19.08
C SER A 62 23.14 -12.50 19.95
N LYS A 63 23.12 -12.77 21.26
CA LYS A 63 24.06 -12.14 22.21
C LYS A 63 25.52 -12.32 21.81
N GLU A 64 25.86 -13.47 21.23
CA GLU A 64 27.19 -13.80 20.75
C GLU A 64 27.66 -12.88 19.61
N ASN A 65 26.71 -12.39 18.79
CA ASN A 65 26.96 -11.56 17.63
C ASN A 65 26.78 -10.05 17.89
N GLU A 66 26.34 -9.63 19.08
CA GLU A 66 26.13 -8.20 19.39
C GLU A 66 27.38 -7.35 19.19
N ASN A 67 28.56 -7.89 19.51
CA ASN A 67 29.85 -7.21 19.34
C ASN A 67 30.18 -6.93 17.88
N LEU A 68 29.62 -7.70 16.93
CA LEU A 68 29.89 -7.60 15.50
C LEU A 68 29.11 -6.42 14.85
N LEU A 69 28.14 -5.83 15.54
CA LEU A 69 27.34 -4.72 15.00
C LEU A 69 28.18 -3.54 14.54
N LYS A 70 29.29 -3.23 15.27
CA LYS A 70 30.18 -2.13 14.96
C LYS A 70 30.98 -2.29 13.65
N GLU A 71 31.11 -3.52 13.17
CA GLU A 71 31.78 -3.85 11.90
C GLU A 71 30.80 -4.25 10.82
N SER A 72 29.48 -4.25 11.15
CA SER A 72 28.41 -4.72 10.29
C SER A 72 27.83 -3.61 9.41
N THR A 73 27.20 -4.03 8.31
CA THR A 73 26.35 -3.19 7.48
C THR A 73 24.88 -3.47 7.79
N ILE A 74 24.09 -2.42 8.00
CA ILE A 74 22.64 -2.52 8.06
C ILE A 74 22.03 -2.07 6.73
N TYR A 75 21.09 -2.85 6.22
CA TYR A 75 20.26 -2.56 5.04
C TYR A 75 18.86 -2.22 5.51
N VAL A 76 18.27 -1.14 5.00
CA VAL A 76 16.92 -0.71 5.33
C VAL A 76 16.19 -0.26 4.07
N SER A 77 14.98 -0.76 3.84
CA SER A 77 14.23 -0.46 2.60
C SER A 77 13.73 0.98 2.51
N LEU A 78 13.68 1.72 3.63
CA LEU A 78 13.27 3.13 3.72
C LEU A 78 14.22 3.87 4.67
N GLU A 79 14.41 5.17 4.46
CA GLU A 79 15.21 6.04 5.31
C GLU A 79 14.85 5.87 6.80
N PRO A 80 15.82 5.63 7.70
CA PRO A 80 15.59 5.57 9.14
C PRO A 80 15.01 6.87 9.70
N CYS A 81 13.96 6.79 10.46
CA CYS A 81 13.30 7.96 11.03
C CYS A 81 14.25 8.75 11.94
N SER A 82 14.09 10.10 11.92
CA SER A 82 14.93 11.05 12.68
C SER A 82 14.16 11.86 13.71
N HIS A 83 12.82 11.80 13.69
CA HIS A 83 11.97 12.54 14.63
C HIS A 83 11.58 11.67 15.83
N TYR A 84 11.38 12.32 16.97
CA TYR A 84 10.86 11.69 18.18
C TYR A 84 9.35 11.53 18.08
N GLY A 85 8.90 10.29 17.95
CA GLY A 85 7.49 9.92 18.01
C GLY A 85 7.16 9.25 19.36
N LYS A 86 6.44 8.12 19.30
CA LYS A 86 6.17 7.27 20.48
C LYS A 86 7.42 6.51 20.94
N THR A 87 8.42 6.35 20.08
CA THR A 87 9.71 5.69 20.33
C THR A 87 10.84 6.61 19.89
N PRO A 88 12.06 6.42 20.43
CA PRO A 88 13.25 7.13 19.95
C PRO A 88 13.48 6.85 18.44
N PRO A 89 14.08 7.80 17.71
CA PRO A 89 14.35 7.67 16.29
C PRO A 89 15.26 6.48 15.97
N CYS A 90 14.99 5.78 14.86
CA CYS A 90 15.84 4.68 14.41
C CYS A 90 17.27 5.15 14.05
N ALA A 91 17.42 6.36 13.51
CA ALA A 91 18.73 6.93 13.25
C ALA A 91 19.59 7.01 14.54
N ASP A 92 18.99 7.37 15.69
CA ASP A 92 19.68 7.40 17.00
C ASP A 92 20.08 6.00 17.46
N LEU A 93 19.19 5.03 17.27
CA LEU A 93 19.50 3.63 17.56
C LEU A 93 20.71 3.16 16.74
N LEU A 94 20.74 3.42 15.42
CA LEU A 94 21.84 2.99 14.56
C LEU A 94 23.16 3.65 14.95
N VAL A 95 23.14 4.94 15.28
CA VAL A 95 24.31 5.66 15.81
C VAL A 95 24.78 5.03 17.14
N SER A 96 23.87 4.77 18.07
CA SER A 96 24.21 4.18 19.38
C SER A 96 24.79 2.76 19.28
N LYS A 97 24.37 1.99 18.28
CA LYS A 97 24.92 0.64 17.99
C LYS A 97 26.26 0.69 17.26
N GLY A 98 26.62 1.85 16.69
CA GLY A 98 27.91 2.09 16.05
C GLY A 98 28.13 1.33 14.75
N PHE A 99 27.09 1.13 13.94
CA PHE A 99 27.21 0.46 12.64
C PHE A 99 28.30 1.10 11.77
N LYS A 100 29.08 0.28 11.07
CA LYS A 100 30.08 0.75 10.12
C LYS A 100 29.47 1.39 8.89
N ARG A 101 28.37 0.79 8.37
CA ARG A 101 27.71 1.19 7.14
C ARG A 101 26.19 1.02 7.23
N CYS A 102 25.47 1.94 6.60
CA CYS A 102 24.02 1.87 6.41
C CYS A 102 23.67 1.98 4.93
N VAL A 103 22.92 1.01 4.39
CA VAL A 103 22.46 0.99 3.00
C VAL A 103 20.96 1.18 3.00
N ILE A 104 20.49 2.21 2.31
CA ILE A 104 19.09 2.68 2.29
C ILE A 104 18.51 2.47 0.90
N GLY A 105 17.31 1.87 0.81
CA GLY A 105 16.60 1.66 -0.43
C GLY A 105 16.11 2.96 -1.04
N CYS A 106 15.25 3.70 -0.35
CA CYS A 106 14.75 5.00 -0.79
C CYS A 106 14.60 5.98 0.37
N GLN A 107 14.56 7.29 0.04
CA GLN A 107 14.27 8.34 1.02
C GLN A 107 12.80 8.32 1.44
N ASP A 108 12.53 8.81 2.67
CA ASP A 108 11.18 9.01 3.17
C ASP A 108 10.58 10.29 2.52
N PRO A 109 9.36 10.24 1.95
CA PRO A 109 8.70 11.41 1.36
C PRO A 109 8.16 12.38 2.42
N PHE A 110 8.10 11.98 3.68
CA PHE A 110 7.58 12.81 4.76
C PHE A 110 8.57 13.92 5.10
N ALA A 111 8.15 15.17 4.92
CA ALA A 111 9.02 16.35 5.00
C ALA A 111 9.80 16.50 6.33
N GLU A 112 9.26 15.94 7.43
CA GLU A 112 9.93 15.96 8.75
C GLU A 112 11.07 14.93 8.86
N VAL A 113 11.13 13.96 7.95
CA VAL A 113 12.15 12.89 7.93
C VAL A 113 13.13 13.10 6.80
N GLN A 114 12.65 13.52 5.64
CA GLN A 114 13.36 13.56 4.36
C GLN A 114 14.81 14.07 4.47
N GLY A 115 15.76 13.17 4.30
CA GLY A 115 17.22 13.43 4.34
C GLY A 115 17.81 13.64 5.72
N ARG A 116 17.00 13.85 6.78
CA ARG A 116 17.50 14.14 8.14
C ARG A 116 18.08 12.89 8.82
N GLY A 117 17.46 11.73 8.60
CA GLY A 117 18.00 10.46 9.08
C GLY A 117 19.34 10.12 8.45
N ILE A 118 19.43 10.28 7.14
CA ILE A 118 20.66 10.11 6.34
C ILE A 118 21.77 11.04 6.84
N GLN A 119 21.45 12.32 7.02
CA GLN A 119 22.43 13.32 7.49
C GLN A 119 22.95 12.98 8.88
N LYS A 120 22.06 12.60 9.80
CA LYS A 120 22.43 12.22 11.17
C LYS A 120 23.38 11.01 11.21
N LEU A 121 23.15 10.00 10.36
CA LEU A 121 24.05 8.85 10.24
C LEU A 121 25.43 9.26 9.73
N ARG A 122 25.49 10.13 8.70
CA ARG A 122 26.74 10.65 8.14
C ARG A 122 27.51 11.49 9.14
N ASP A 123 26.84 12.36 9.89
CA ASP A 123 27.44 13.22 10.92
C ASP A 123 28.05 12.39 12.06
N ALA A 124 27.50 11.19 12.32
CA ALA A 124 28.04 10.23 13.27
C ALA A 124 29.18 9.35 12.71
N GLY A 125 29.63 9.59 11.45
CA GLY A 125 30.72 8.84 10.82
C GLY A 125 30.31 7.49 10.23
N ILE A 126 29.03 7.18 10.11
CA ILE A 126 28.53 5.97 9.45
C ILE A 126 28.59 6.17 7.93
N GLU A 127 29.15 5.23 7.19
CA GLU A 127 29.11 5.23 5.73
C GLU A 127 27.67 5.01 5.26
N VAL A 128 27.10 5.93 4.47
CA VAL A 128 25.71 5.85 4.00
C VAL A 128 25.62 5.78 2.49
N THR A 129 25.06 4.68 1.99
CA THR A 129 24.70 4.48 0.58
C THR A 129 23.16 4.58 0.45
N VAL A 130 22.66 5.34 -0.53
CA VAL A 130 21.22 5.54 -0.77
C VAL A 130 20.87 5.16 -2.21
N GLY A 131 19.66 4.65 -2.44
CA GLY A 131 19.12 4.38 -3.76
C GLY A 131 19.33 2.94 -4.26
N VAL A 132 19.61 2.00 -3.36
CA VAL A 132 19.72 0.58 -3.75
C VAL A 132 18.33 -0.02 -3.94
N LEU A 133 18.01 -0.43 -5.16
CA LEU A 133 16.66 -0.86 -5.59
C LEU A 133 15.59 0.19 -5.25
N GLU A 134 15.90 1.45 -5.51
CA GLU A 134 15.07 2.60 -5.11
C GLU A 134 13.63 2.48 -5.63
N GLU A 135 13.47 2.13 -6.91
CA GLU A 135 12.14 2.02 -7.52
C GLU A 135 11.32 0.85 -6.94
N GLU A 136 11.96 -0.26 -6.58
CA GLU A 136 11.29 -1.36 -5.90
C GLU A 136 10.87 -0.98 -4.48
N CYS A 137 11.71 -0.25 -3.75
CA CYS A 137 11.41 0.24 -2.41
C CYS A 137 10.28 1.27 -2.43
N LYS A 138 10.26 2.19 -3.40
CA LYS A 138 9.15 3.14 -3.60
C LYS A 138 7.85 2.41 -3.94
N ARG A 139 7.89 1.43 -4.88
CA ARG A 139 6.72 0.63 -5.23
C ARG A 139 6.16 -0.18 -4.07
N LEU A 140 7.02 -0.69 -3.19
CA LEU A 140 6.60 -1.37 -1.96
C LEU A 140 5.68 -0.46 -1.12
N ASN A 141 6.01 0.82 -1.04
CA ASN A 141 5.33 1.82 -0.22
C ASN A 141 4.53 2.85 -1.04
N ASN A 142 4.09 2.49 -2.27
CA ASN A 142 3.40 3.42 -3.17
C ASN A 142 2.17 4.10 -2.53
N ARG A 143 1.45 3.38 -1.66
CA ARG A 143 0.30 3.90 -0.89
C ARG A 143 0.72 5.03 0.05
N PHE A 144 1.77 4.80 0.82
CA PHE A 144 2.38 5.78 1.71
C PHE A 144 2.97 6.97 0.94
N MET A 145 3.72 6.69 -0.14
CA MET A 145 4.31 7.71 -1.02
C MET A 145 3.25 8.62 -1.66
N THR A 146 2.13 8.04 -2.13
CA THR A 146 1.01 8.81 -2.70
C THR A 146 0.36 9.69 -1.64
N TYR A 147 0.07 9.16 -0.47
CA TYR A 147 -0.61 9.92 0.59
C TYR A 147 0.21 11.12 1.05
N HIS A 148 1.49 10.94 1.34
CA HIS A 148 2.36 12.01 1.83
C HIS A 148 2.89 12.94 0.72
N GLY A 149 3.12 12.41 -0.48
CA GLY A 149 3.65 13.19 -1.60
C GLY A 149 2.58 13.90 -2.44
N LYS A 150 1.41 13.28 -2.64
CA LYS A 150 0.32 13.84 -3.46
C LYS A 150 -0.84 14.41 -2.63
N HIS A 151 -0.79 14.31 -1.29
CA HIS A 151 -1.81 14.79 -0.35
C HIS A 151 -3.22 14.28 -0.66
N ARG A 152 -3.33 13.02 -1.05
CA ARG A 152 -4.57 12.30 -1.30
C ARG A 152 -4.43 10.81 -0.99
N PRO A 153 -5.54 10.09 -0.76
CA PRO A 153 -5.50 8.63 -0.69
C PRO A 153 -4.93 8.00 -1.95
N PHE A 154 -4.29 6.85 -1.78
CA PHE A 154 -4.03 5.92 -2.88
C PHE A 154 -5.35 5.27 -3.30
N VAL A 155 -5.69 5.35 -4.58
CA VAL A 155 -6.98 4.93 -5.12
C VAL A 155 -6.83 3.64 -5.93
N THR A 156 -7.51 2.59 -5.47
CA THR A 156 -7.67 1.33 -6.20
C THR A 156 -9.08 1.24 -6.77
N LEU A 157 -9.21 1.04 -8.08
CA LEU A 157 -10.48 0.76 -8.74
C LEU A 157 -10.65 -0.75 -8.91
N LYS A 158 -11.86 -1.27 -8.74
CA LYS A 158 -12.17 -2.68 -9.01
C LYS A 158 -13.56 -2.85 -9.55
N TRP A 159 -13.69 -3.58 -10.65
CA TRP A 159 -14.97 -4.11 -11.12
C TRP A 159 -14.83 -5.51 -11.67
N ALA A 160 -15.98 -6.16 -11.84
CA ALA A 160 -16.09 -7.40 -12.60
C ALA A 160 -17.00 -7.15 -13.79
N GLU A 161 -16.65 -7.68 -14.95
CA GLU A 161 -17.43 -7.58 -16.19
C GLU A 161 -17.61 -8.96 -16.85
N SER A 162 -18.74 -9.14 -17.51
CA SER A 162 -19.03 -10.32 -18.33
C SER A 162 -18.19 -10.34 -19.61
N ALA A 163 -18.22 -11.43 -20.35
CA ALA A 163 -17.55 -11.55 -21.65
C ALA A 163 -18.00 -10.48 -22.66
N ASP A 164 -19.25 -10.04 -22.57
CA ASP A 164 -19.87 -9.03 -23.41
C ASP A 164 -19.85 -7.60 -22.81
N GLY A 165 -19.09 -7.40 -21.71
CA GLY A 165 -18.76 -6.08 -21.14
C GLY A 165 -19.85 -5.44 -20.29
N TYR A 166 -20.63 -6.21 -19.53
CA TYR A 166 -21.64 -5.71 -18.58
C TYR A 166 -21.25 -6.04 -17.14
N ILE A 167 -21.71 -5.21 -16.17
CA ILE A 167 -21.35 -5.34 -14.75
C ILE A 167 -22.55 -5.65 -13.83
N ASP A 168 -23.75 -5.72 -14.36
CA ASP A 168 -25.01 -5.89 -13.60
C ASP A 168 -25.48 -7.33 -13.51
N GLY A 169 -24.54 -8.28 -13.41
CA GLY A 169 -24.80 -9.70 -13.26
C GLY A 169 -23.90 -10.38 -12.23
N HIS A 170 -24.18 -11.67 -11.98
CA HIS A 170 -23.31 -12.50 -11.16
C HIS A 170 -22.12 -12.99 -12.01
N ILE A 171 -20.95 -12.35 -11.85
CA ILE A 171 -19.77 -12.58 -12.69
C ILE A 171 -18.69 -13.35 -11.91
N SER A 172 -18.40 -12.92 -10.70
CA SER A 172 -17.30 -13.45 -9.88
C SER A 172 -17.56 -14.88 -9.41
N ASN A 173 -16.54 -15.74 -9.47
CA ASN A 173 -16.54 -17.05 -8.82
C ASN A 173 -16.06 -16.95 -7.35
N ALA A 174 -16.08 -18.07 -6.61
CA ALA A 174 -15.68 -18.10 -5.20
C ALA A 174 -14.24 -17.61 -4.97
N TYR A 175 -13.31 -17.93 -5.88
CA TYR A 175 -11.91 -17.51 -5.78
C TYR A 175 -11.75 -16.00 -6.00
N THR A 176 -12.37 -15.45 -7.03
CA THR A 176 -12.28 -14.00 -7.32
C THR A 176 -13.03 -13.17 -6.28
N GLN A 177 -14.11 -13.70 -5.68
CA GLN A 177 -14.74 -13.11 -4.49
C GLN A 177 -13.77 -13.07 -3.30
N MET A 178 -13.03 -14.15 -3.04
CA MET A 178 -12.00 -14.18 -2.01
C MET A 178 -10.93 -13.12 -2.25
N LEU A 179 -10.45 -12.95 -3.50
CA LEU A 179 -9.50 -11.89 -3.87
C LEU A 179 -10.10 -10.49 -3.68
N CYS A 180 -11.40 -10.29 -3.93
CA CYS A 180 -12.10 -9.04 -3.64
C CYS A 180 -12.04 -8.73 -2.14
N HIS A 181 -12.36 -9.69 -1.27
CA HIS A 181 -12.27 -9.53 0.18
C HIS A 181 -10.83 -9.32 0.69
N LYS A 182 -9.82 -9.90 0.04
CA LYS A 182 -8.42 -9.60 0.30
C LYS A 182 -8.14 -8.11 0.05
N ARG A 183 -8.57 -7.56 -1.11
CA ARG A 183 -8.40 -6.14 -1.41
C ARG A 183 -9.11 -5.24 -0.41
N ARG A 184 -10.32 -5.62 0.03
CA ARG A 184 -11.02 -4.90 1.11
C ARG A 184 -10.19 -4.84 2.39
N ALA A 185 -9.61 -5.98 2.80
CA ALA A 185 -8.75 -6.04 3.99
C ALA A 185 -7.46 -5.21 3.86
N GLU A 186 -6.99 -4.95 2.64
CA GLU A 186 -5.79 -4.16 2.35
C GLU A 186 -6.06 -2.64 2.26
N HIS A 187 -7.32 -2.18 2.40
CA HIS A 187 -7.70 -0.78 2.28
C HIS A 187 -8.38 -0.26 3.55
N GLN A 188 -8.15 1.03 3.86
CA GLN A 188 -8.78 1.69 5.02
C GLN A 188 -10.22 2.12 4.75
N ALA A 189 -10.54 2.45 3.49
CA ALA A 189 -11.89 2.84 3.08
C ALA A 189 -12.34 2.11 1.81
N ILE A 190 -13.65 1.99 1.67
CA ILE A 190 -14.31 1.48 0.46
C ILE A 190 -15.43 2.43 0.03
N LEU A 191 -15.49 2.74 -1.26
CA LEU A 191 -16.47 3.63 -1.86
C LEU A 191 -17.40 2.88 -2.80
N VAL A 192 -18.69 3.21 -2.71
CA VAL A 192 -19.70 2.85 -3.71
C VAL A 192 -20.56 4.07 -4.05
N GLY A 193 -21.08 4.12 -5.27
CA GLY A 193 -22.06 5.13 -5.66
C GLY A 193 -23.44 4.85 -5.07
N ARG A 194 -24.28 5.90 -4.93
CA ARG A 194 -25.65 5.81 -4.41
C ARG A 194 -26.47 4.70 -5.06
N HIS A 195 -26.48 4.63 -6.39
CA HIS A 195 -27.30 3.64 -7.12
C HIS A 195 -26.92 2.19 -6.78
N THR A 196 -25.62 1.88 -6.66
CA THR A 196 -25.13 0.57 -6.20
C THR A 196 -25.56 0.29 -4.77
N PHE A 197 -25.47 1.30 -3.90
CA PHE A 197 -25.90 1.17 -2.50
C PHE A 197 -27.38 0.87 -2.38
N GLU A 198 -28.25 1.63 -3.09
CA GLU A 198 -29.71 1.48 -3.06
C GLU A 198 -30.19 0.18 -3.71
N LYS A 199 -29.52 -0.29 -4.78
CA LYS A 199 -29.93 -1.49 -5.52
C LYS A 199 -29.45 -2.78 -4.87
N ASP A 200 -28.18 -2.81 -4.45
CA ASP A 200 -27.49 -4.05 -4.07
C ASP A 200 -27.40 -4.23 -2.54
N HIS A 201 -27.70 -3.18 -1.76
CA HIS A 201 -27.57 -3.15 -0.29
C HIS A 201 -26.30 -3.84 0.22
N PRO A 202 -25.11 -3.46 -0.31
CA PRO A 202 -23.87 -4.20 -0.09
C PRO A 202 -23.37 -4.00 1.34
N SER A 203 -22.91 -5.07 1.99
CA SER A 203 -22.32 -4.99 3.33
C SER A 203 -20.91 -4.41 3.34
N LEU A 204 -20.20 -4.36 2.23
CA LEU A 204 -18.85 -3.78 2.03
C LEU A 204 -17.79 -4.20 3.05
N ASN A 205 -18.00 -5.29 3.76
CA ASN A 205 -17.12 -5.80 4.79
C ASN A 205 -16.17 -6.90 4.27
N THR A 206 -15.22 -7.30 5.09
CA THR A 206 -14.33 -8.42 4.85
C THR A 206 -14.87 -9.66 5.57
N ARG A 207 -15.27 -10.70 4.83
CA ARG A 207 -15.91 -11.93 5.35
C ARG A 207 -15.10 -13.20 5.12
N VAL A 208 -14.59 -13.34 3.89
CA VAL A 208 -13.91 -14.56 3.43
C VAL A 208 -12.39 -14.40 3.31
N TRP A 209 -11.87 -13.37 3.92
CA TRP A 209 -10.43 -13.11 4.06
C TRP A 209 -10.10 -12.63 5.46
N TYR A 210 -8.92 -12.97 5.97
CA TYR A 210 -8.45 -12.46 7.25
C TYR A 210 -8.06 -10.98 7.13
N GLY A 211 -8.42 -10.17 8.14
CA GLY A 211 -8.06 -8.75 8.21
C GLY A 211 -9.23 -7.85 8.62
N HIS A 212 -8.97 -6.55 8.68
CA HIS A 212 -9.97 -5.55 9.04
C HIS A 212 -10.91 -5.25 7.87
N SER A 213 -12.15 -4.91 8.19
CA SER A 213 -13.08 -4.37 7.20
C SER A 213 -12.75 -2.89 6.95
N PRO A 214 -12.78 -2.43 5.69
CA PRO A 214 -12.61 -1.02 5.37
C PRO A 214 -13.81 -0.21 5.87
N LYS A 215 -13.59 1.09 6.15
CA LYS A 215 -14.66 2.03 6.48
C LYS A 215 -15.53 2.29 5.25
N PRO A 216 -16.83 1.99 5.26
CA PRO A 216 -17.67 2.12 4.08
C PRO A 216 -18.16 3.55 3.88
N TYR A 217 -18.11 4.02 2.64
CA TYR A 217 -18.59 5.32 2.18
C TYR A 217 -19.54 5.17 1.01
N VAL A 218 -20.60 5.97 1.02
CA VAL A 218 -21.54 6.13 -0.10
C VAL A 218 -21.34 7.51 -0.71
N VAL A 219 -21.15 7.55 -2.03
CA VAL A 219 -21.03 8.80 -2.80
C VAL A 219 -22.40 9.17 -3.37
N SER A 220 -22.88 10.38 -3.05
CA SER A 220 -24.17 10.89 -3.53
C SER A 220 -24.14 12.42 -3.60
N SER A 221 -24.72 13.00 -4.64
CA SER A 221 -24.96 14.45 -4.74
C SER A 221 -26.21 14.90 -3.96
N HIS A 222 -26.99 13.98 -3.43
CA HIS A 222 -28.23 14.25 -2.70
C HIS A 222 -28.15 13.69 -1.28
N SER A 223 -28.97 14.23 -0.39
CA SER A 223 -29.16 13.65 0.94
C SER A 223 -29.69 12.22 0.81
N LEU A 224 -29.14 11.32 1.59
CA LEU A 224 -29.47 9.90 1.60
C LEU A 224 -29.51 9.42 3.03
N GLU A 225 -30.55 8.69 3.40
CA GLU A 225 -30.57 7.95 4.66
C GLU A 225 -29.68 6.70 4.50
N ILE A 226 -28.66 6.63 5.34
CA ILE A 226 -27.70 5.52 5.37
C ILE A 226 -27.61 4.92 6.77
N PRO A 227 -27.39 3.60 6.90
CA PRO A 227 -27.14 2.97 8.19
C PRO A 227 -25.95 3.60 8.92
N GLY A 228 -25.99 3.64 10.26
CA GLY A 228 -24.99 4.33 11.07
C GLY A 228 -23.54 3.80 10.96
N ASN A 229 -23.35 2.64 10.34
CA ASN A 229 -22.02 2.10 10.04
C ASN A 229 -21.46 2.57 8.68
N PHE A 230 -22.24 3.34 7.88
CA PHE A 230 -21.83 3.95 6.62
C PHE A 230 -21.52 5.44 6.80
N ASN A 231 -20.76 6.00 5.88
CA ASN A 231 -20.46 7.43 5.82
C ASN A 231 -20.91 7.99 4.49
N LEU A 232 -21.60 9.13 4.50
CA LEU A 232 -22.02 9.81 3.29
C LEU A 232 -20.96 10.81 2.83
N LEU A 233 -20.60 10.74 1.55
CA LEU A 233 -19.81 11.76 0.85
C LEU A 233 -20.77 12.51 -0.08
N ASN A 234 -21.21 13.69 0.37
CA ASN A 234 -22.16 14.50 -0.37
C ASN A 234 -21.46 15.33 -1.46
N SER A 235 -20.90 14.65 -2.44
CA SER A 235 -20.25 15.24 -3.61
C SER A 235 -20.13 14.20 -4.71
N GLU A 236 -20.15 14.61 -5.98
CA GLU A 236 -19.75 13.80 -7.14
C GLU A 236 -18.43 14.27 -7.73
N ASP A 237 -17.82 15.34 -7.20
CA ASP A 237 -16.53 15.86 -7.60
C ASP A 237 -15.40 15.03 -6.97
N ILE A 238 -14.62 14.35 -7.80
CA ILE A 238 -13.55 13.42 -7.34
C ILE A 238 -12.48 14.13 -6.49
N PRO A 239 -11.95 15.31 -6.87
CA PRO A 239 -11.04 16.08 -6.02
C PRO A 239 -11.61 16.38 -4.62
N CYS A 240 -12.87 16.80 -4.52
CA CYS A 240 -13.54 17.04 -3.23
C CYS A 240 -13.65 15.78 -2.39
N ILE A 241 -14.02 14.64 -2.99
CA ILE A 241 -14.07 13.34 -2.32
C ILE A 241 -12.71 12.95 -1.75
N LEU A 242 -11.65 13.03 -2.57
CA LEU A 242 -10.30 12.66 -2.14
C LEU A 242 -9.75 13.60 -1.06
N ASN A 243 -10.02 14.90 -1.16
CA ASN A 243 -9.63 15.86 -0.12
C ASN A 243 -10.33 15.59 1.21
N LYS A 244 -11.63 15.23 1.20
CA LYS A 244 -12.35 14.84 2.41
C LYS A 244 -11.74 13.60 3.04
N LEU A 245 -11.48 12.56 2.26
CA LEU A 245 -10.85 11.33 2.74
C LEU A 245 -9.43 11.60 3.29
N TYR A 246 -8.64 12.46 2.63
CA TYR A 246 -7.33 12.88 3.12
C TYR A 246 -7.41 13.56 4.50
N LYS A 247 -8.35 14.51 4.66
CA LYS A 247 -8.60 15.17 5.95
C LYS A 247 -9.06 14.20 7.05
N ASP A 248 -9.76 13.13 6.67
CA ASP A 248 -10.17 12.04 7.57
C ASP A 248 -9.04 11.03 7.82
N SER A 249 -7.79 11.33 7.41
CA SER A 249 -6.59 10.49 7.56
C SER A 249 -6.70 9.12 6.89
N ILE A 250 -7.48 9.01 5.82
CA ILE A 250 -7.59 7.82 5.00
C ILE A 250 -6.46 7.80 3.96
N GLN A 251 -5.56 6.84 4.07
CA GLN A 251 -4.41 6.70 3.16
C GLN A 251 -4.74 5.86 1.91
N THR A 252 -5.71 4.93 2.01
CA THR A 252 -6.04 4.01 0.93
C THR A 252 -7.54 3.86 0.77
N VAL A 253 -8.02 3.91 -0.47
CA VAL A 253 -9.43 3.75 -0.79
C VAL A 253 -9.63 2.78 -1.95
N LEU A 254 -10.57 1.84 -1.77
CA LEU A 254 -11.04 0.91 -2.78
C LEU A 254 -12.38 1.41 -3.34
N VAL A 255 -12.49 1.59 -4.64
CA VAL A 255 -13.75 1.94 -5.32
C VAL A 255 -14.28 0.69 -6.01
N GLU A 256 -15.40 0.15 -5.51
CA GLU A 256 -15.93 -1.13 -5.99
C GLU A 256 -17.21 -1.03 -6.79
N GLY A 257 -17.87 0.13 -6.85
CA GLY A 257 -19.18 0.06 -7.44
C GLY A 257 -19.80 1.33 -7.99
N GLY A 258 -20.71 1.05 -8.94
CA GLY A 258 -21.33 1.99 -9.84
C GLY A 258 -20.43 2.31 -11.03
N ALA A 259 -20.86 1.88 -12.25
CA ALA A 259 -20.11 2.17 -13.49
C ALA A 259 -19.81 3.66 -13.62
N LYS A 260 -20.77 4.53 -13.28
CA LYS A 260 -20.63 5.99 -13.33
C LYS A 260 -19.52 6.49 -12.40
N LEU A 261 -19.48 6.03 -11.15
CA LEU A 261 -18.45 6.43 -10.17
C LEU A 261 -17.05 5.97 -10.62
N LEU A 262 -16.93 4.71 -11.03
CA LEU A 262 -15.69 4.16 -11.56
C LEU A 262 -15.19 4.93 -12.79
N GLN A 263 -16.11 5.25 -13.73
CA GLN A 263 -15.78 6.04 -14.92
C GLN A 263 -15.34 7.46 -14.55
N SER A 264 -15.99 8.11 -13.57
CA SER A 264 -15.58 9.44 -13.10
C SER A 264 -14.15 9.45 -12.54
N PHE A 265 -13.74 8.40 -11.80
CA PHE A 265 -12.36 8.23 -11.37
C PHE A 265 -11.39 8.02 -12.56
N MET A 266 -11.77 7.19 -13.53
CA MET A 266 -10.99 6.97 -14.75
C MET A 266 -10.77 8.27 -15.53
N ASP A 267 -11.84 9.03 -15.78
CA ASP A 267 -11.82 10.26 -16.56
C ASP A 267 -11.04 11.39 -15.87
N SER A 268 -11.10 11.45 -14.55
CA SER A 268 -10.33 12.42 -13.77
C SER A 268 -8.83 12.13 -13.75
N GLY A 269 -8.40 10.90 -14.05
CA GLY A 269 -7.02 10.44 -13.88
C GLY A 269 -6.56 10.34 -12.42
N LEU A 270 -7.46 10.50 -11.44
CA LEU A 270 -7.14 10.46 -10.00
C LEU A 270 -7.33 9.05 -9.41
N TRP A 271 -6.69 8.09 -10.02
CA TRP A 271 -6.58 6.71 -9.56
C TRP A 271 -5.13 6.24 -9.70
N ASP A 272 -4.75 5.17 -8.99
CA ASP A 272 -3.36 4.68 -8.97
C ASP A 272 -3.24 3.26 -9.52
N GLU A 273 -4.16 2.36 -9.13
CA GLU A 273 -4.24 1.01 -9.69
C GLU A 273 -5.69 0.59 -9.96
N CYS A 274 -5.85 -0.36 -10.87
CA CYS A 274 -7.16 -0.87 -11.24
C CYS A 274 -7.10 -2.39 -11.42
N TYR A 275 -8.12 -3.09 -10.92
CA TYR A 275 -8.33 -4.52 -11.13
C TYR A 275 -9.61 -4.74 -11.89
N VAL A 276 -9.49 -5.35 -13.06
CA VAL A 276 -10.60 -5.75 -13.92
C VAL A 276 -10.71 -7.26 -13.93
N GLU A 277 -11.82 -7.76 -13.40
CA GLU A 277 -12.17 -9.17 -13.51
C GLU A 277 -13.07 -9.36 -14.74
N LYS A 278 -12.66 -10.22 -15.67
CA LYS A 278 -13.46 -10.58 -16.85
C LYS A 278 -13.94 -12.02 -16.74
N GLY A 279 -15.25 -12.18 -16.70
CA GLY A 279 -15.93 -13.49 -16.72
C GLY A 279 -16.07 -14.04 -18.11
N SER A 280 -16.28 -15.37 -18.20
CA SER A 280 -16.52 -16.06 -19.46
C SER A 280 -17.99 -16.04 -19.92
N SER A 281 -18.92 -15.70 -19.04
CA SER A 281 -20.36 -15.70 -19.31
C SER A 281 -20.80 -14.47 -20.11
N ILE A 282 -21.74 -14.65 -21.01
CA ILE A 282 -22.49 -13.57 -21.67
C ILE A 282 -23.76 -13.36 -20.87
N ILE A 283 -24.03 -12.12 -20.44
CA ILE A 283 -25.18 -11.79 -19.59
C ILE A 283 -26.21 -10.89 -20.27
N SER A 284 -25.86 -10.24 -21.38
CA SER A 284 -26.72 -9.26 -22.07
C SER A 284 -27.34 -8.25 -21.12
N GLY A 285 -26.50 -7.69 -20.23
CA GLY A 285 -26.91 -6.81 -19.13
C GLY A 285 -27.38 -5.43 -19.61
N SER A 286 -27.71 -4.56 -18.66
CA SER A 286 -28.16 -3.19 -18.91
C SER A 286 -27.11 -2.12 -18.58
N VAL A 287 -26.11 -2.46 -17.74
CA VAL A 287 -25.07 -1.54 -17.28
C VAL A 287 -23.73 -1.96 -17.84
N LYS A 288 -23.20 -1.17 -18.76
CA LYS A 288 -21.86 -1.40 -19.34
C LYS A 288 -20.74 -1.17 -18.34
N ALA A 289 -19.67 -1.94 -18.51
CA ALA A 289 -18.43 -1.76 -17.77
C ALA A 289 -17.81 -0.38 -18.04
N PRO A 290 -17.06 0.17 -17.07
CA PRO A 290 -16.22 1.35 -17.32
C PRO A 290 -15.21 1.11 -18.45
N VAL A 291 -14.88 2.18 -19.17
CA VAL A 291 -13.86 2.16 -20.22
C VAL A 291 -12.52 2.52 -19.59
N LEU A 292 -11.51 1.68 -19.79
CA LEU A 292 -10.15 1.96 -19.35
C LEU A 292 -9.61 3.22 -20.06
N SER A 293 -8.95 4.10 -19.30
CA SER A 293 -8.27 5.26 -19.88
C SER A 293 -7.04 4.82 -20.70
N THR A 294 -6.59 5.68 -21.60
CA THR A 294 -5.36 5.49 -22.39
C THR A 294 -4.10 5.43 -21.51
N ASP A 295 -4.17 5.99 -20.30
CA ASP A 295 -3.08 5.99 -19.32
C ASP A 295 -2.99 4.66 -18.53
N ALA A 296 -3.98 3.78 -18.66
CA ALA A 296 -3.99 2.48 -18.00
C ALA A 296 -2.96 1.52 -18.62
N HIS A 297 -1.93 1.19 -17.84
CA HIS A 297 -0.87 0.27 -18.26
C HIS A 297 -1.08 -1.11 -17.64
N LEU A 298 -1.23 -2.13 -18.47
CA LEU A 298 -1.36 -3.52 -18.02
C LEU A 298 -0.06 -4.01 -17.38
N VAL A 299 -0.15 -4.49 -16.14
CA VAL A 299 1.00 -4.99 -15.36
C VAL A 299 0.99 -6.51 -15.26
N SER A 300 -0.17 -7.09 -15.02
CA SER A 300 -0.31 -8.54 -14.89
C SER A 300 -1.70 -9.01 -15.29
N VAL A 301 -1.75 -10.26 -15.72
CA VAL A 301 -2.97 -11.02 -15.99
C VAL A 301 -2.88 -12.31 -15.19
N GLU A 302 -3.90 -12.60 -14.40
CA GLU A 302 -4.02 -13.84 -13.63
C GLU A 302 -5.29 -14.59 -14.11
N HIS A 303 -5.15 -15.87 -14.39
CA HIS A 303 -6.27 -16.74 -14.75
C HIS A 303 -6.78 -17.50 -13.52
N CYS A 304 -8.04 -17.29 -13.15
CA CYS A 304 -8.64 -17.69 -11.90
C CYS A 304 -9.89 -18.57 -12.14
N PHE A 305 -9.71 -19.86 -12.42
CA PHE A 305 -10.84 -20.79 -12.57
C PHE A 305 -11.92 -20.32 -13.56
N GLY A 306 -11.51 -20.00 -14.79
CA GLY A 306 -12.40 -19.52 -15.85
C GLY A 306 -12.65 -18.02 -15.87
N GLN A 307 -12.15 -17.28 -14.88
CA GLN A 307 -12.12 -15.83 -14.85
C GLN A 307 -10.70 -15.32 -15.17
N GLN A 308 -10.61 -14.11 -15.71
CA GLN A 308 -9.36 -13.40 -15.91
C GLN A 308 -9.35 -12.15 -15.03
N VAL A 309 -8.31 -11.98 -14.21
CA VAL A 309 -8.11 -10.76 -13.42
C VAL A 309 -6.89 -10.01 -13.96
N SER A 310 -7.14 -8.84 -14.53
CA SER A 310 -6.11 -7.96 -15.08
C SER A 310 -5.82 -6.82 -14.11
N LYS A 311 -4.54 -6.56 -13.86
CA LYS A 311 -4.08 -5.42 -13.05
C LYS A 311 -3.49 -4.35 -13.96
N TYR A 312 -3.93 -3.11 -13.75
CA TYR A 312 -3.41 -1.92 -14.43
C TYR A 312 -2.86 -0.92 -13.43
N LEU A 313 -1.86 -0.15 -13.85
CA LEU A 313 -1.37 1.03 -13.14
C LEU A 313 -1.63 2.27 -13.99
N ASN A 314 -1.92 3.38 -13.32
CA ASN A 314 -1.99 4.68 -13.96
C ASN A 314 -0.56 5.20 -14.22
N LYS A 315 -0.29 5.68 -15.42
CA LYS A 315 1.02 6.24 -15.82
C LYS A 315 1.19 7.72 -15.51
N LYS A 316 0.13 8.41 -14.99
CA LYS A 316 0.19 9.83 -14.63
C LYS A 316 0.80 10.08 -13.26
#